data_5cde02ceb0b8b1907038d9f11a3be1a0
#
_entry.id   5cde02ceb0b8b1907038d9f11a3be1a0
#
_cell.length_a   1.000
_cell.length_b   1.000
_cell.length_c   1.000
_cell.angle_alpha   90.00
_cell.angle_beta   90.00
_cell.angle_gamma   90.00
#
_symmetry.space_group_name_H-M   'P 1'
#
loop_
_entity.id
_entity.type
_entity.pdbx_description
1 polymer ?
#
loop_
_entity_poly.entity_id
_entity_poly.type
_entity_poly.pdbx_seq_one_letter_code
_entity_poly.pdbx_strand_id
1 'polypeptide(L)'
;MQEDGCRIVGVKRLARPYLRRKIEMPPPANQLEAMLELHFEALLVKQYSEQTIKARRDQFKVFLRWCADHGINSPRDITSALLEGYRGHLFYYRKKNGEPLSFRTQHGMLVPLRGWFRWMVREKHIVHNPAVDLELPRLGRFLPKHALTRDEVESVLAEPNTSDARGLRDRALLETLYSTGMRRGECAQLKLQNVDFNNGTVFIRQGKGRKDRVIPVGNRALHWIGKYLAEVRPLLVLEPDDNSLFLSFHGAAISRDHLSGIVHDYVKAANIGKAGEPHLLRHTMATLMLENGAELRFLQEILGHESIATTQIYTHVSIRQLKLVHSKTHPAERSLNPRSMTSRPAASQSPGPATISPMTRIS
;
A
#
# COMPACT_ATOMS: atom_id res chain seq x y z
N MET A 1 -46.18 53.09 -14.85
CA MET A 1 -45.88 53.29 -13.43
C MET A 1 -46.08 51.95 -12.73
N GLN A 2 -45.06 51.32 -12.41
CA GLN A 2 -44.71 50.45 -11.28
C GLN A 2 -43.58 49.56 -11.74
N GLU A 3 -42.41 49.85 -11.17
CA GLU A 3 -41.19 49.08 -11.29
C GLU A 3 -41.29 47.87 -10.38
N ASP A 4 -41.21 46.67 -10.91
CA ASP A 4 -41.02 45.46 -10.11
C ASP A 4 -39.55 45.08 -10.06
N GLY A 5 -38.94 45.38 -8.91
CA GLY A 5 -37.58 45.09 -8.58
C GLY A 5 -37.33 43.60 -8.42
N CYS A 6 -36.44 43.07 -9.28
CA CYS A 6 -35.87 41.73 -9.17
C CYS A 6 -34.91 41.69 -7.96
N ARG A 7 -35.32 41.09 -6.82
CA ARG A 7 -34.45 40.82 -5.68
C ARG A 7 -33.55 39.64 -6.00
N ILE A 8 -32.28 39.93 -6.24
CA ILE A 8 -31.23 38.91 -6.28
C ILE A 8 -31.04 38.38 -4.86
N VAL A 9 -31.46 37.13 -4.63
CA VAL A 9 -31.23 36.40 -3.39
C VAL A 9 -29.76 36.09 -3.28
N GLY A 10 -29.09 36.74 -2.32
CA GLY A 10 -27.68 36.59 -2.06
C GLY A 10 -27.31 35.15 -1.65
N VAL A 11 -26.50 34.50 -2.47
CA VAL A 11 -25.84 33.24 -2.14
C VAL A 11 -24.82 33.52 -1.03
N LYS A 12 -25.19 33.20 0.20
CA LYS A 12 -24.26 33.18 1.33
C LYS A 12 -23.21 32.10 1.06
N ARG A 13 -22.01 32.50 0.67
CA ARG A 13 -20.82 31.65 0.68
C ARG A 13 -20.55 31.20 2.10
N LEU A 14 -20.92 29.98 2.44
CA LEU A 14 -20.42 29.27 3.60
C LEU A 14 -19.02 28.72 3.30
N ALA A 15 -18.05 29.63 3.27
CA ALA A 15 -16.68 29.23 3.41
C ALA A 15 -16.45 28.92 4.90
N ARG A 16 -16.66 27.68 5.31
CA ARG A 16 -16.10 27.21 6.58
C ARG A 16 -14.58 27.11 6.37
N PRO A 17 -13.76 27.89 7.08
CA PRO A 17 -12.32 27.66 7.05
C PRO A 17 -12.10 26.27 7.65
N TYR A 18 -11.40 25.44 6.91
CA TYR A 18 -10.85 24.17 7.37
C TYR A 18 -9.79 24.51 8.43
N LEU A 19 -10.24 24.85 9.63
CA LEU A 19 -9.40 24.95 10.81
C LEU A 19 -8.90 23.52 11.07
N ARG A 20 -7.72 23.21 10.54
CA ARG A 20 -6.95 22.06 11.02
C ARG A 20 -6.96 22.19 12.54
N ARG A 21 -7.62 21.27 13.24
CA ARG A 21 -7.45 21.14 14.69
C ARG A 21 -5.95 21.04 14.92
N LYS A 22 -5.34 22.12 15.39
CA LYS A 22 -4.03 22.08 15.99
C LYS A 22 -4.19 21.06 17.11
N ILE A 23 -3.62 19.87 16.96
CA ILE A 23 -3.52 18.94 18.08
C ILE A 23 -2.67 19.71 19.09
N GLU A 24 -3.28 20.22 20.14
CA GLU A 24 -2.57 20.85 21.24
C GLU A 24 -1.68 19.78 21.84
N MET A 25 -0.43 19.81 21.45
CA MET A 25 0.57 18.96 22.05
C MET A 25 0.98 19.57 23.38
N PRO A 26 1.22 18.75 24.41
CA PRO A 26 1.75 19.26 25.67
C PRO A 26 3.04 20.04 25.38
N PRO A 27 3.33 21.08 26.18
CA PRO A 27 4.55 21.85 25.98
C PRO A 27 5.77 20.93 25.99
N PRO A 28 6.79 21.20 25.17
CA PRO A 28 7.95 20.35 25.06
C PRO A 28 8.67 20.27 26.43
N ALA A 29 8.99 19.05 26.86
CA ALA A 29 9.58 18.78 28.15
C ALA A 29 11.03 19.31 28.27
N ASN A 30 11.72 19.46 27.12
CA ASN A 30 13.10 19.93 27.06
C ASN A 30 13.42 20.55 25.69
N GLN A 31 14.66 21.10 25.55
CA GLN A 31 15.10 21.74 24.31
C GLN A 31 15.13 20.77 23.10
N LEU A 32 15.40 19.47 23.32
CA LEU A 32 15.41 18.48 22.25
C LEU A 32 14.03 18.32 21.63
N GLU A 33 13.00 18.21 22.47
CA GLU A 33 11.61 18.10 21.99
C GLU A 33 11.16 19.38 21.27
N ALA A 34 11.51 20.56 21.82
CA ALA A 34 11.20 21.84 21.18
C ALA A 34 11.81 21.94 19.77
N MET A 35 13.09 21.57 19.63
CA MET A 35 13.78 21.58 18.33
C MET A 35 13.21 20.54 17.35
N LEU A 36 12.75 19.41 17.85
CA LEU A 36 12.08 18.41 17.00
C LEU A 36 10.74 18.90 16.48
N GLU A 37 9.94 19.57 17.32
CA GLU A 37 8.66 20.15 16.87
C GLU A 37 8.87 21.21 15.78
N LEU A 38 9.84 22.11 15.94
CA LEU A 38 10.21 23.07 14.90
C LEU A 38 10.64 22.37 13.60
N HIS A 39 11.38 21.27 13.72
CA HIS A 39 11.76 20.47 12.55
C HIS A 39 10.54 19.83 11.87
N PHE A 40 9.60 19.30 12.63
CA PHE A 40 8.38 18.72 12.05
C PHE A 40 7.51 19.77 11.38
N GLU A 41 7.40 20.97 11.94
CA GLU A 41 6.74 22.11 11.28
C GLU A 41 7.44 22.47 9.96
N ALA A 42 8.78 22.55 9.96
CA ALA A 42 9.55 22.77 8.73
C ALA A 42 9.33 21.68 7.67
N LEU A 43 9.12 20.42 8.09
CA LEU A 43 8.77 19.33 7.18
C LEU A 43 7.35 19.47 6.63
N LEU A 44 6.38 19.94 7.43
CA LEU A 44 5.03 20.24 6.98
C LEU A 44 5.03 21.35 5.91
N VAL A 45 5.77 22.43 6.15
CA VAL A 45 5.96 23.51 5.16
C VAL A 45 6.55 22.97 3.84
N LYS A 46 7.48 22.01 3.93
CA LYS A 46 8.03 21.28 2.77
C LYS A 46 7.10 20.22 2.18
N GLN A 47 5.83 20.21 2.62
CA GLN A 47 4.80 19.33 2.12
C GLN A 47 5.06 17.82 2.31
N TYR A 48 5.84 17.43 3.32
CA TYR A 48 5.90 16.03 3.73
C TYR A 48 4.52 15.56 4.21
N SER A 49 4.18 14.30 3.91
CA SER A 49 2.88 13.76 4.32
C SER A 49 2.80 13.63 5.85
N GLU A 50 1.61 13.83 6.42
CA GLU A 50 1.35 13.64 7.85
C GLU A 50 1.78 12.25 8.34
N GLN A 51 1.58 11.23 7.49
CA GLN A 51 2.03 9.86 7.78
C GLN A 51 3.56 9.75 7.92
N THR A 52 4.31 10.48 7.07
CA THR A 52 5.78 10.53 7.17
C THR A 52 6.22 11.20 8.47
N ILE A 53 5.55 12.28 8.86
CA ILE A 53 5.85 13.00 10.11
C ILE A 53 5.50 12.13 11.30
N LYS A 54 4.35 11.47 11.32
CA LYS A 54 3.98 10.52 12.37
C LYS A 54 5.02 9.41 12.52
N ALA A 55 5.43 8.79 11.42
CA ALA A 55 6.46 7.75 11.46
C ALA A 55 7.80 8.26 12.02
N ARG A 56 8.20 9.49 11.64
CA ARG A 56 9.42 10.13 12.19
C ARG A 56 9.28 10.42 13.67
N ARG A 57 8.13 10.94 14.13
CA ARG A 57 7.86 11.14 15.56
C ARG A 57 8.05 9.85 16.35
N ASP A 58 7.50 8.74 15.85
CA ASP A 58 7.63 7.44 16.51
C ASP A 58 9.08 6.96 16.56
N GLN A 59 9.86 7.20 15.50
CA GLN A 59 11.31 6.92 15.47
C GLN A 59 12.10 7.78 16.48
N PHE A 60 11.78 9.05 16.56
CA PHE A 60 12.43 9.97 17.52
C PHE A 60 12.08 9.69 18.98
N LYS A 61 10.91 9.11 19.30
CA LYS A 61 10.56 8.72 20.67
C LYS A 61 11.60 7.81 21.33
N VAL A 62 12.17 6.88 20.55
CA VAL A 62 13.22 5.97 21.06
C VAL A 62 14.49 6.73 21.34
N PHE A 63 14.86 7.66 20.45
CA PHE A 63 16.04 8.53 20.65
C PHE A 63 15.87 9.46 21.82
N LEU A 64 14.74 10.13 21.97
CA LEU A 64 14.46 11.03 23.10
C LEU A 64 14.50 10.30 24.44
N ARG A 65 13.97 9.08 24.52
CA ARG A 65 14.05 8.27 25.74
C ARG A 65 15.51 7.95 26.06
N TRP A 66 16.28 7.52 25.08
CA TRP A 66 17.70 7.24 25.26
C TRP A 66 18.46 8.49 25.72
N CYS A 67 18.17 9.68 25.15
CA CYS A 67 18.75 10.94 25.61
C CYS A 67 18.40 11.25 27.07
N ALA A 68 17.14 11.05 27.44
CA ALA A 68 16.69 11.28 28.81
C ALA A 68 17.40 10.35 29.81
N ASP A 69 17.57 9.07 29.47
CA ASP A 69 18.29 8.08 30.27
C ASP A 69 19.79 8.46 30.48
N HIS A 70 20.35 9.30 29.59
CA HIS A 70 21.74 9.78 29.63
C HIS A 70 21.86 11.25 30.07
N GLY A 71 20.77 11.88 30.57
CA GLY A 71 20.77 13.25 31.03
C GLY A 71 20.97 14.33 29.95
N ILE A 72 20.73 13.96 28.67
CA ILE A 72 20.92 14.86 27.52
C ILE A 72 19.62 15.60 27.26
N ASN A 73 19.63 16.95 27.45
CA ASN A 73 18.43 17.78 27.33
C ASN A 73 18.52 18.82 26.19
N SER A 74 19.71 19.04 25.64
CA SER A 74 19.96 20.03 24.59
C SER A 74 20.60 19.38 23.36
N PRO A 75 20.23 19.80 22.13
CA PRO A 75 20.88 19.34 20.90
C PRO A 75 22.38 19.67 20.87
N ARG A 76 22.83 20.72 21.64
CA ARG A 76 24.23 21.14 21.70
C ARG A 76 25.11 20.19 22.49
N ASP A 77 24.50 19.39 23.37
CA ASP A 77 25.22 18.40 24.19
C ASP A 77 25.48 17.09 23.42
N ILE A 78 24.85 16.94 22.25
CA ILE A 78 24.98 15.72 21.46
C ILE A 78 26.26 15.77 20.63
N THR A 79 27.19 14.88 20.95
CA THR A 79 28.44 14.67 20.23
C THR A 79 28.39 13.48 19.28
N SER A 80 29.36 13.37 18.38
CA SER A 80 29.50 12.17 17.50
C SER A 80 29.65 10.90 18.32
N ALA A 81 30.40 10.93 19.43
CA ALA A 81 30.57 9.78 20.31
C ALA A 81 29.24 9.33 20.94
N LEU A 82 28.38 10.26 21.35
CA LEU A 82 27.05 9.95 21.86
C LEU A 82 26.15 9.31 20.79
N LEU A 83 26.23 9.79 19.55
CA LEU A 83 25.45 9.19 18.44
C LEU A 83 25.94 7.77 18.10
N GLU A 84 27.23 7.49 18.20
CA GLU A 84 27.77 6.14 18.10
C GLU A 84 27.31 5.25 19.27
N GLY A 85 27.24 5.80 20.49
CA GLY A 85 26.65 5.12 21.64
C GLY A 85 25.18 4.78 21.41
N TYR A 86 24.40 5.71 20.83
CA TYR A 86 23.00 5.44 20.44
C TYR A 86 22.90 4.35 19.36
N ARG A 87 23.79 4.35 18.36
CA ARG A 87 23.86 3.30 17.36
C ARG A 87 24.11 1.93 18.01
N GLY A 88 25.03 1.86 18.97
CA GLY A 88 25.28 0.67 19.78
C GLY A 88 24.06 0.24 20.59
N HIS A 89 23.38 1.21 21.22
CA HIS A 89 22.11 0.95 21.94
C HIS A 89 21.07 0.29 21.01
N LEU A 90 20.87 0.79 19.78
CA LEU A 90 19.94 0.20 18.83
C LEU A 90 20.32 -1.23 18.43
N PHE A 91 21.60 -1.55 18.36
CA PHE A 91 22.07 -2.89 18.05
C PHE A 91 21.76 -3.88 19.16
N TYR A 92 21.94 -3.48 20.42
CA TYR A 92 21.67 -4.33 21.58
C TYR A 92 20.21 -4.28 22.05
N TYR A 93 19.41 -3.36 21.51
CA TYR A 93 18.00 -3.24 21.86
C TYR A 93 17.22 -4.53 21.57
N ARG A 94 16.39 -4.93 22.51
CA ARG A 94 15.49 -6.08 22.35
C ARG A 94 14.04 -5.63 22.40
N LYS A 95 13.27 -6.12 21.42
CA LYS A 95 11.83 -5.92 21.36
C LYS A 95 11.15 -6.67 22.53
N LYS A 96 9.86 -6.40 22.73
CA LYS A 96 9.06 -7.09 23.78
C LYS A 96 9.06 -8.61 23.64
N ASN A 97 9.26 -9.15 22.43
CA ASN A 97 9.37 -10.58 22.14
C ASN A 97 10.82 -11.12 22.25
N GLY A 98 11.75 -10.34 22.78
CA GLY A 98 13.15 -10.72 22.95
C GLY A 98 14.04 -10.61 21.70
N GLU A 99 13.45 -10.40 20.51
CA GLU A 99 14.23 -10.32 19.28
C GLU A 99 14.97 -8.98 19.11
N PRO A 100 16.13 -8.95 18.43
CA PRO A 100 16.84 -7.72 18.10
C PRO A 100 16.06 -6.88 17.07
N LEU A 101 16.42 -5.60 16.96
CA LEU A 101 15.98 -4.76 15.84
C LEU A 101 16.67 -5.22 14.55
N SER A 102 15.90 -5.33 13.46
CA SER A 102 16.48 -5.57 12.14
C SER A 102 17.37 -4.39 11.71
N PHE A 103 18.42 -4.65 10.92
CA PHE A 103 19.26 -3.58 10.36
C PHE A 103 18.47 -2.54 9.58
N ARG A 104 17.40 -2.94 8.89
CA ARG A 104 16.48 -2.02 8.22
C ARG A 104 15.76 -1.10 9.21
N THR A 105 15.35 -1.60 10.36
CA THR A 105 14.72 -0.79 11.42
C THR A 105 15.72 0.17 12.03
N GLN A 106 16.93 -0.30 12.37
CA GLN A 106 18.02 0.55 12.88
C GLN A 106 18.37 1.67 11.89
N HIS A 107 18.53 1.33 10.61
CA HIS A 107 18.75 2.30 9.53
C HIS A 107 17.62 3.34 9.46
N GLY A 108 16.35 2.87 9.54
CA GLY A 108 15.18 3.74 9.56
C GLY A 108 15.15 4.72 10.74
N MET A 109 15.71 4.36 11.89
CA MET A 109 15.82 5.23 13.07
C MET A 109 16.98 6.23 12.97
N LEU A 110 18.08 5.86 12.32
CA LEU A 110 19.28 6.72 12.21
C LEU A 110 19.18 7.75 11.06
N VAL A 111 18.54 7.41 9.95
CA VAL A 111 18.38 8.33 8.80
C VAL A 111 17.68 9.64 9.17
N PRO A 112 16.56 9.65 9.92
CA PRO A 112 15.92 10.90 10.35
C PRO A 112 16.83 11.76 11.23
N LEU A 113 17.65 11.16 12.10
CA LEU A 113 18.63 11.88 12.92
C LEU A 113 19.63 12.64 12.06
N ARG A 114 20.24 12.01 11.06
CA ARG A 114 21.14 12.69 10.11
C ARG A 114 20.45 13.86 9.40
N GLY A 115 19.18 13.68 9.05
CA GLY A 115 18.36 14.73 8.43
C GLY A 115 18.09 15.89 9.38
N TRP A 116 17.80 15.60 10.65
CA TRP A 116 17.52 16.59 11.69
C TRP A 116 18.75 17.43 12.02
N PHE A 117 19.90 16.81 12.28
CA PHE A 117 21.15 17.54 12.56
C PHE A 117 21.59 18.40 11.37
N ARG A 118 21.45 17.91 10.14
CA ARG A 118 21.71 18.72 8.94
C ARG A 118 20.79 19.94 8.85
N TRP A 119 19.52 19.77 9.22
CA TRP A 119 18.56 20.87 9.27
C TRP A 119 18.96 21.87 10.35
N MET A 120 19.33 21.45 11.57
CA MET A 120 19.73 22.32 12.65
C MET A 120 20.96 23.18 12.30
N VAL A 121 21.95 22.62 11.62
CA VAL A 121 23.12 23.41 11.15
C VAL A 121 22.68 24.42 10.12
N ARG A 122 21.87 24.05 9.16
CA ARG A 122 21.38 24.96 8.11
C ARG A 122 20.56 26.11 8.68
N GLU A 123 19.74 25.87 9.68
CA GLU A 123 18.93 26.89 10.36
C GLU A 123 19.70 27.58 11.51
N LYS A 124 21.02 27.31 11.65
CA LYS A 124 21.94 27.92 12.64
C LYS A 124 21.57 27.67 14.11
N HIS A 125 20.84 26.59 14.40
CA HIS A 125 20.56 26.17 15.79
C HIS A 125 21.78 25.56 16.47
N ILE A 126 22.65 24.89 15.70
CA ILE A 126 23.96 24.35 16.13
C ILE A 126 25.03 24.72 15.10
N VAL A 127 26.28 24.79 15.56
CA VAL A 127 27.43 25.17 14.72
C VAL A 127 27.94 23.99 13.89
N HIS A 128 28.05 22.80 14.51
CA HIS A 128 28.60 21.62 13.89
C HIS A 128 27.56 20.50 13.84
N ASN A 129 27.62 19.66 12.79
CA ASN A 129 26.74 18.52 12.66
C ASN A 129 27.40 17.27 13.31
N PRO A 130 26.92 16.80 14.47
CA PRO A 130 27.51 15.63 15.13
C PRO A 130 27.22 14.31 14.39
N ALA A 131 26.32 14.30 13.40
CA ALA A 131 25.94 13.12 12.64
C ALA A 131 26.60 13.04 11.25
N VAL A 132 27.68 13.84 11.01
CA VAL A 132 28.40 13.79 9.71
C VAL A 132 28.92 12.39 9.46
N ASP A 133 29.64 11.83 10.41
CA ASP A 133 30.34 10.55 10.31
C ASP A 133 29.51 9.37 10.83
N LEU A 134 28.25 9.61 11.23
CA LEU A 134 27.39 8.56 11.72
C LEU A 134 27.14 7.49 10.65
N GLU A 135 27.76 6.34 10.79
CA GLU A 135 27.59 5.24 9.86
C GLU A 135 26.22 4.57 9.98
N LEU A 136 25.60 4.37 8.83
CA LEU A 136 24.32 3.67 8.78
C LEU A 136 24.55 2.16 8.58
N PRO A 137 23.74 1.29 9.20
CA PRO A 137 23.80 -0.13 8.96
C PRO A 137 23.71 -0.46 7.47
N ARG A 138 24.57 -1.31 6.98
CA ARG A 138 24.53 -1.79 5.60
C ARG A 138 23.29 -2.63 5.40
N LEU A 139 22.44 -2.23 4.46
CA LEU A 139 21.26 -3.00 4.08
C LEU A 139 21.68 -4.01 3.00
N GLY A 140 21.56 -5.29 3.30
CA GLY A 140 21.72 -6.33 2.28
C GLY A 140 20.67 -6.14 1.16
N ARG A 141 21.05 -6.49 -0.07
CA ARG A 141 20.07 -6.61 -1.17
C ARG A 141 19.32 -7.93 -0.96
N PHE A 142 18.20 -7.86 -0.29
CA PHE A 142 17.30 -9.01 -0.18
C PHE A 142 16.49 -9.10 -1.47
N LEU A 143 16.45 -10.28 -2.06
CA LEU A 143 15.45 -10.58 -3.07
C LEU A 143 14.08 -10.35 -2.47
N PRO A 144 13.11 -9.85 -3.25
CA PRO A 144 11.75 -9.68 -2.78
C PRO A 144 11.26 -10.98 -2.15
N LYS A 145 10.63 -10.89 -0.98
CA LYS A 145 9.99 -12.05 -0.35
C LYS A 145 8.99 -12.64 -1.36
N HIS A 146 8.98 -13.94 -1.45
CA HIS A 146 8.26 -14.78 -2.38
C HIS A 146 6.93 -14.18 -2.86
N ALA A 147 6.83 -13.95 -4.18
CA ALA A 147 5.53 -13.76 -4.84
C ALA A 147 4.70 -15.05 -4.69
N LEU A 148 3.39 -14.91 -4.79
CA LEU A 148 2.52 -16.08 -4.90
C LEU A 148 2.66 -16.68 -6.30
N THR A 149 2.53 -17.98 -6.40
CA THR A 149 2.29 -18.63 -7.69
C THR A 149 0.89 -18.28 -8.20
N ARG A 150 0.60 -18.63 -9.45
CA ARG A 150 -0.73 -18.42 -10.01
C ARG A 150 -1.80 -19.18 -9.20
N ASP A 151 -1.53 -20.43 -8.84
CA ASP A 151 -2.49 -21.27 -8.12
C ASP A 151 -2.69 -20.79 -6.69
N GLU A 152 -1.61 -20.33 -6.01
CA GLU A 152 -1.70 -19.76 -4.69
C GLU A 152 -2.54 -18.48 -4.65
N VAL A 153 -2.37 -17.57 -5.63
CA VAL A 153 -3.18 -16.35 -5.66
C VAL A 153 -4.65 -16.64 -5.98
N GLU A 154 -4.93 -17.60 -6.89
CA GLU A 154 -6.32 -18.01 -7.16
C GLU A 154 -6.95 -18.66 -5.92
N SER A 155 -6.20 -19.44 -5.14
CA SER A 155 -6.67 -19.99 -3.85
C SER A 155 -7.06 -18.86 -2.89
N VAL A 156 -6.18 -17.85 -2.70
CA VAL A 156 -6.50 -16.69 -1.84
C VAL A 156 -7.73 -15.94 -2.33
N LEU A 157 -7.85 -15.74 -3.63
CA LEU A 157 -8.99 -15.03 -4.21
C LEU A 157 -10.30 -15.85 -4.08
N ALA A 158 -10.24 -17.16 -4.01
CA ALA A 158 -11.41 -18.02 -3.87
C ALA A 158 -11.94 -18.14 -2.43
N GLU A 159 -11.12 -17.79 -1.41
CA GLU A 159 -11.48 -17.91 0.01
C GLU A 159 -12.73 -17.10 0.43
N PRO A 160 -12.96 -15.85 -0.04
CA PRO A 160 -14.14 -15.11 0.38
C PRO A 160 -15.44 -15.83 -0.02
N ASN A 161 -16.31 -16.06 0.97
CA ASN A 161 -17.65 -16.60 0.70
C ASN A 161 -18.52 -15.52 0.02
N THR A 162 -18.68 -15.63 -1.29
CA THR A 162 -19.40 -14.62 -2.08
C THR A 162 -20.92 -14.71 -1.96
N SER A 163 -21.45 -15.65 -1.15
CA SER A 163 -22.87 -15.74 -0.83
C SER A 163 -23.28 -14.76 0.29
N ASP A 164 -22.32 -14.20 1.02
CA ASP A 164 -22.57 -13.18 2.03
C ASP A 164 -22.00 -11.82 1.66
N ALA A 165 -22.54 -10.77 2.26
CA ALA A 165 -22.16 -9.39 1.98
C ALA A 165 -20.69 -9.11 2.29
N ARG A 166 -20.11 -9.75 3.32
CA ARG A 166 -18.71 -9.57 3.71
C ARG A 166 -17.79 -10.18 2.64
N GLY A 167 -18.01 -11.43 2.32
CA GLY A 167 -17.18 -12.13 1.36
C GLY A 167 -17.26 -11.54 -0.04
N LEU A 168 -18.45 -11.06 -0.46
CA LEU A 168 -18.60 -10.39 -1.75
C LEU A 168 -17.82 -9.07 -1.80
N ARG A 169 -17.88 -8.23 -0.75
CA ARG A 169 -17.05 -7.03 -0.63
C ARG A 169 -15.56 -7.37 -0.65
N ASP A 170 -15.16 -8.35 0.14
CA ASP A 170 -13.75 -8.72 0.31
C ASP A 170 -13.18 -9.33 -0.98
N ARG A 171 -14.00 -10.12 -1.71
CA ARG A 171 -13.63 -10.60 -3.05
C ARG A 171 -13.37 -9.45 -4.02
N ALA A 172 -14.27 -8.47 -4.10
CA ALA A 172 -14.09 -7.31 -4.95
C ALA A 172 -12.82 -6.51 -4.60
N LEU A 173 -12.53 -6.38 -3.30
CA LEU A 173 -11.34 -5.71 -2.79
C LEU A 173 -10.05 -6.46 -3.18
N LEU A 174 -10.00 -7.77 -2.96
CA LEU A 174 -8.83 -8.60 -3.29
C LEU A 174 -8.57 -8.60 -4.80
N GLU A 175 -9.61 -8.75 -5.62
CA GLU A 175 -9.51 -8.69 -7.08
C GLU A 175 -9.01 -7.32 -7.56
N THR A 176 -9.48 -6.24 -6.94
CA THR A 176 -9.02 -4.88 -7.25
C THR A 176 -7.53 -4.73 -6.95
N LEU A 177 -7.08 -5.16 -5.77
CA LEU A 177 -5.67 -5.10 -5.37
C LEU A 177 -4.77 -5.92 -6.31
N TYR A 178 -5.21 -7.13 -6.65
CA TYR A 178 -4.45 -8.03 -7.50
C TYR A 178 -4.41 -7.54 -8.95
N SER A 179 -5.54 -7.12 -9.50
CA SER A 179 -5.64 -6.67 -10.89
C SER A 179 -4.82 -5.42 -11.17
N THR A 180 -4.83 -4.47 -10.22
CA THR A 180 -4.24 -3.15 -10.42
C THR A 180 -2.84 -3.01 -9.84
N GLY A 181 -2.50 -3.84 -8.87
CA GLY A 181 -1.26 -3.71 -8.12
C GLY A 181 -1.12 -2.38 -7.38
N MET A 182 -2.22 -1.65 -7.13
CA MET A 182 -2.20 -0.38 -6.40
C MET A 182 -1.74 -0.55 -4.96
N ARG A 183 -1.28 0.55 -4.35
CA ARG A 183 -0.91 0.52 -2.93
C ARG A 183 -2.16 0.45 -2.05
N ARG A 184 -2.08 -0.23 -0.89
CA ARG A 184 -3.19 -0.33 0.07
C ARG A 184 -3.82 1.02 0.42
N GLY A 185 -3.00 2.07 0.54
CA GLY A 185 -3.49 3.42 0.83
C GLY A 185 -4.24 4.06 -0.33
N GLU A 186 -3.87 3.73 -1.56
CA GLU A 186 -4.56 4.15 -2.77
C GLU A 186 -5.91 3.44 -2.88
N CYS A 187 -5.95 2.11 -2.63
CA CYS A 187 -7.19 1.33 -2.61
C CYS A 187 -8.19 1.82 -1.54
N ALA A 188 -7.71 2.08 -0.32
CA ALA A 188 -8.55 2.57 0.77
C ALA A 188 -9.12 3.99 0.52
N GLN A 189 -8.53 4.76 -0.39
CA GLN A 189 -8.94 6.12 -0.73
C GLN A 189 -9.71 6.20 -2.06
N LEU A 190 -9.94 5.06 -2.74
CA LEU A 190 -10.70 5.06 -3.98
C LEU A 190 -12.12 5.58 -3.76
N LYS A 191 -12.57 6.39 -4.72
CA LYS A 191 -13.94 6.87 -4.80
C LYS A 191 -14.66 6.24 -5.99
N LEU A 192 -15.98 6.25 -5.98
CA LEU A 192 -16.80 5.71 -7.06
C LEU A 192 -16.41 6.27 -8.43
N GLN A 193 -16.21 7.58 -8.51
CA GLN A 193 -15.82 8.27 -9.75
C GLN A 193 -14.40 7.97 -10.21
N ASN A 194 -13.61 7.24 -9.44
CA ASN A 194 -12.26 6.85 -9.87
C ASN A 194 -12.26 5.60 -10.74
N VAL A 195 -13.34 4.83 -10.80
CA VAL A 195 -13.46 3.61 -11.60
C VAL A 195 -14.22 3.91 -12.88
N ASP A 196 -13.55 3.72 -14.00
CA ASP A 196 -14.16 3.82 -15.33
C ASP A 196 -14.42 2.41 -15.87
N PHE A 197 -15.68 1.97 -15.77
CA PHE A 197 -16.11 0.65 -16.23
C PHE A 197 -16.05 0.53 -17.76
N ASN A 198 -16.33 1.62 -18.49
CA ASN A 198 -16.36 1.61 -19.96
C ASN A 198 -14.94 1.45 -20.53
N ASN A 199 -14.02 2.20 -19.96
CA ASN A 199 -12.63 2.17 -20.38
C ASN A 199 -11.79 1.10 -19.64
N GLY A 200 -12.32 0.43 -18.60
CA GLY A 200 -11.60 -0.54 -17.78
C GLY A 200 -10.35 0.09 -17.15
N THR A 201 -10.50 1.20 -16.47
CA THR A 201 -9.40 1.91 -15.84
C THR A 201 -9.76 2.44 -14.46
N VAL A 202 -8.74 2.64 -13.63
CA VAL A 202 -8.86 3.35 -12.33
C VAL A 202 -7.93 4.54 -12.34
N PHE A 203 -8.44 5.68 -11.92
CA PHE A 203 -7.71 6.91 -11.72
C PHE A 203 -7.21 7.01 -10.28
N ILE A 204 -5.90 6.95 -10.07
CA ILE A 204 -5.26 7.13 -8.77
C ILE A 204 -4.89 8.59 -8.59
N ARG A 205 -5.56 9.25 -7.64
CA ARG A 205 -5.27 10.64 -7.27
C ARG A 205 -4.21 10.67 -6.17
N GLN A 206 -3.28 11.63 -6.28
CA GLN A 206 -2.27 11.91 -5.25
C GLN A 206 -1.55 10.65 -4.74
N GLY A 207 -1.12 9.78 -5.63
CA GLY A 207 -0.29 8.63 -5.30
C GLY A 207 0.99 9.04 -4.56
N LYS A 208 1.91 8.12 -4.32
CA LYS A 208 3.20 8.44 -3.69
C LYS A 208 3.89 9.55 -4.48
N GLY A 209 4.33 10.61 -3.79
CA GLY A 209 4.88 11.81 -4.43
C GLY A 209 3.82 12.76 -5.02
N ARG A 210 2.54 12.60 -4.68
CA ARG A 210 1.40 13.41 -5.20
C ARG A 210 1.23 13.37 -6.71
N LYS A 211 1.65 12.28 -7.35
CA LYS A 211 1.48 12.07 -8.79
C LYS A 211 0.20 11.30 -9.06
N ASP A 212 -0.58 11.84 -9.96
CA ASP A 212 -1.77 11.18 -10.49
C ASP A 212 -1.36 10.17 -11.57
N ARG A 213 -2.08 9.07 -11.67
CA ARG A 213 -1.90 8.08 -12.74
C ARG A 213 -3.19 7.33 -13.02
N VAL A 214 -3.33 6.88 -14.26
CA VAL A 214 -4.41 5.98 -14.69
C VAL A 214 -3.82 4.59 -14.86
N ILE A 215 -4.44 3.59 -14.28
CA ILE A 215 -4.02 2.19 -14.38
C ILE A 215 -5.14 1.32 -14.95
N PRO A 216 -4.82 0.31 -15.77
CA PRO A 216 -5.82 -0.62 -16.27
C PRO A 216 -6.35 -1.51 -15.15
N VAL A 217 -7.62 -1.92 -15.29
CA VAL A 217 -8.31 -2.87 -14.42
C VAL A 217 -8.82 -4.02 -15.28
N GLY A 218 -8.54 -5.24 -14.88
CA GLY A 218 -9.01 -6.43 -15.57
C GLY A 218 -10.53 -6.61 -15.44
N ASN A 219 -11.13 -7.22 -16.46
CA ASN A 219 -12.58 -7.46 -16.52
C ASN A 219 -13.10 -8.25 -15.32
N ARG A 220 -12.31 -9.20 -14.81
CA ARG A 220 -12.67 -9.96 -13.61
C ARG A 220 -12.83 -9.07 -12.37
N ALA A 221 -11.91 -8.14 -12.17
CA ALA A 221 -12.00 -7.19 -11.07
C ALA A 221 -13.18 -6.23 -11.25
N LEU A 222 -13.41 -5.73 -12.46
CA LEU A 222 -14.57 -4.89 -12.77
C LEU A 222 -15.89 -5.62 -12.51
N HIS A 223 -15.99 -6.90 -12.88
CA HIS A 223 -17.16 -7.72 -12.57
C HIS A 223 -17.44 -7.78 -11.06
N TRP A 224 -16.42 -8.08 -10.24
CA TRP A 224 -16.59 -8.15 -8.79
C TRP A 224 -16.87 -6.80 -8.15
N ILE A 225 -16.24 -5.73 -8.65
CA ILE A 225 -16.58 -4.36 -8.22
C ILE A 225 -18.03 -4.05 -8.54
N GLY A 226 -18.49 -4.32 -9.76
CA GLY A 226 -19.87 -4.07 -10.19
C GLY A 226 -20.89 -4.84 -9.33
N LYS A 227 -20.63 -6.11 -9.05
CA LYS A 227 -21.45 -6.93 -8.19
C LYS A 227 -21.51 -6.39 -6.75
N TYR A 228 -20.37 -6.00 -6.19
CA TYR A 228 -20.30 -5.36 -4.87
C TYR A 228 -21.12 -4.05 -4.84
N LEU A 229 -20.98 -3.22 -5.88
CA LEU A 229 -21.71 -1.94 -5.96
C LEU A 229 -23.22 -2.13 -6.07
N ALA A 230 -23.67 -3.17 -6.74
CA ALA A 230 -25.08 -3.45 -6.93
C ALA A 230 -25.73 -4.11 -5.69
N GLU A 231 -25.06 -5.08 -5.08
CA GLU A 231 -25.66 -5.98 -4.09
C GLU A 231 -25.31 -5.61 -2.64
N VAL A 232 -24.14 -5.05 -2.37
CA VAL A 232 -23.63 -4.89 -1.00
C VAL A 232 -23.45 -3.44 -0.59
N ARG A 233 -22.83 -2.61 -1.43
CA ARG A 233 -22.56 -1.22 -1.06
C ARG A 233 -23.80 -0.44 -0.66
N PRO A 234 -24.99 -0.57 -1.32
CA PRO A 234 -26.19 0.11 -0.92
C PRO A 234 -26.69 -0.23 0.50
N LEU A 235 -26.33 -1.43 1.00
CA LEU A 235 -26.66 -1.87 2.35
C LEU A 235 -25.72 -1.30 3.42
N LEU A 236 -24.55 -0.82 3.01
CA LEU A 236 -23.50 -0.33 3.91
C LEU A 236 -23.42 1.19 3.97
N VAL A 237 -23.89 1.89 2.93
CA VAL A 237 -23.76 3.34 2.84
C VAL A 237 -24.60 4.03 3.92
N LEU A 238 -23.97 5.02 4.57
CA LEU A 238 -24.63 5.93 5.51
C LEU A 238 -24.54 7.35 4.96
N GLU A 239 -25.58 8.12 5.14
CA GLU A 239 -25.62 9.54 4.73
C GLU A 239 -24.92 10.43 5.77
N PRO A 240 -24.12 11.44 5.36
CA PRO A 240 -23.81 11.76 3.96
C PRO A 240 -22.76 10.82 3.37
N ASP A 241 -23.03 10.22 2.20
CA ASP A 241 -22.08 9.37 1.47
C ASP A 241 -20.86 10.19 0.99
N ASP A 242 -19.66 9.79 1.39
CA ASP A 242 -18.40 10.38 0.95
C ASP A 242 -17.91 9.84 -0.41
N ASN A 243 -18.75 9.05 -1.07
CA ASN A 243 -18.47 8.36 -2.34
C ASN A 243 -17.28 7.41 -2.30
N SER A 244 -16.89 6.90 -1.14
CA SER A 244 -15.84 5.88 -1.04
C SER A 244 -16.27 4.59 -1.75
N LEU A 245 -15.35 4.02 -2.54
CA LEU A 245 -15.62 2.78 -3.28
C LEU A 245 -15.87 1.64 -2.29
N PHE A 246 -14.93 1.37 -1.40
CA PHE A 246 -15.04 0.30 -0.42
C PHE A 246 -15.40 0.84 0.97
N LEU A 247 -16.46 0.28 1.53
CA LEU A 247 -16.97 0.65 2.84
C LEU A 247 -16.69 -0.45 3.88
N SER A 248 -16.49 -0.03 5.12
CA SER A 248 -16.57 -0.92 6.29
C SER A 248 -18.01 -1.27 6.59
N PHE A 249 -18.24 -2.27 7.45
CA PHE A 249 -19.61 -2.60 7.91
C PHE A 249 -20.23 -1.54 8.84
N HIS A 250 -19.48 -0.49 9.16
CA HIS A 250 -19.96 0.68 9.89
C HIS A 250 -20.28 1.86 8.95
N GLY A 251 -20.38 1.63 7.65
CA GLY A 251 -20.70 2.64 6.63
C GLY A 251 -19.58 3.63 6.30
N ALA A 252 -18.50 3.64 7.03
CA ALA A 252 -17.35 4.49 6.76
C ALA A 252 -16.42 3.90 5.70
N ALA A 253 -15.61 4.74 5.04
CA ALA A 253 -14.54 4.29 4.18
C ALA A 253 -13.64 3.25 4.86
N ILE A 254 -13.25 2.20 4.15
CA ILE A 254 -12.37 1.16 4.70
C ILE A 254 -11.02 1.76 5.09
N SER A 255 -10.54 1.48 6.31
CA SER A 255 -9.23 1.95 6.74
C SER A 255 -8.10 1.09 6.14
N ARG A 256 -6.89 1.69 6.04
CA ARG A 256 -5.70 0.96 5.56
C ARG A 256 -5.38 -0.26 6.41
N ASP A 257 -5.60 -0.18 7.71
CA ASP A 257 -5.28 -1.26 8.63
C ASP A 257 -6.33 -2.38 8.55
N HIS A 258 -7.62 -2.03 8.42
CA HIS A 258 -8.69 -2.99 8.17
C HIS A 258 -8.46 -3.74 6.84
N LEU A 259 -8.13 -3.02 5.76
CA LEU A 259 -7.77 -3.63 4.48
C LEU A 259 -6.58 -4.59 4.61
N SER A 260 -5.56 -4.23 5.40
CA SER A 260 -4.42 -5.12 5.65
C SER A 260 -4.82 -6.37 6.42
N GLY A 261 -5.73 -6.24 7.39
CA GLY A 261 -6.29 -7.37 8.13
C GLY A 261 -7.03 -8.33 7.20
N ILE A 262 -7.91 -7.82 6.34
CA ILE A 262 -8.65 -8.63 5.35
C ILE A 262 -7.69 -9.47 4.50
N VAL A 263 -6.67 -8.84 3.90
CA VAL A 263 -5.69 -9.56 3.07
C VAL A 263 -4.93 -10.60 3.90
N HIS A 264 -4.53 -10.23 5.13
CA HIS A 264 -3.83 -11.15 6.04
C HIS A 264 -4.66 -12.40 6.34
N ASP A 265 -5.93 -12.20 6.67
CA ASP A 265 -6.83 -13.27 7.09
C ASP A 265 -7.10 -14.25 5.94
N TYR A 266 -7.34 -13.75 4.72
CA TYR A 266 -7.57 -14.62 3.56
C TYR A 266 -6.29 -15.33 3.08
N VAL A 267 -5.13 -14.69 3.15
CA VAL A 267 -3.85 -15.38 2.87
C VAL A 267 -3.58 -16.48 3.89
N LYS A 268 -3.93 -16.23 5.17
CA LYS A 268 -3.82 -17.24 6.23
C LYS A 268 -4.82 -18.37 6.02
N ALA A 269 -6.07 -18.07 5.65
CA ALA A 269 -7.12 -19.06 5.39
C ALA A 269 -6.74 -19.99 4.24
N ALA A 270 -6.16 -19.46 3.17
CA ALA A 270 -5.68 -20.23 2.03
C ALA A 270 -4.51 -21.18 2.37
N ASN A 271 -3.97 -21.14 3.59
CA ASN A 271 -2.95 -22.04 4.13
C ASN A 271 -1.73 -22.27 3.20
N ILE A 272 -1.30 -21.23 2.51
CA ILE A 272 -0.19 -21.29 1.54
C ILE A 272 1.21 -21.12 2.17
N GLY A 273 1.32 -21.10 3.51
CA GLY A 273 2.60 -20.99 4.22
C GLY A 273 3.33 -19.65 4.07
N LYS A 274 2.66 -18.62 3.55
CA LYS A 274 3.23 -17.28 3.31
C LYS A 274 2.52 -16.22 4.17
N ALA A 275 3.25 -15.17 4.57
CA ALA A 275 2.68 -14.06 5.33
C ALA A 275 1.84 -13.16 4.41
N GLY A 276 0.59 -12.87 4.81
CA GLY A 276 -0.35 -12.04 4.07
C GLY A 276 -0.17 -10.56 4.35
N GLU A 277 0.23 -9.79 3.33
CA GLU A 277 0.23 -8.34 3.33
C GLU A 277 -0.29 -7.82 1.98
N PRO A 278 -0.93 -6.65 1.91
CA PRO A 278 -1.40 -6.09 0.64
C PRO A 278 -0.30 -5.92 -0.42
N HIS A 279 0.94 -5.73 0.02
CA HIS A 279 2.09 -5.68 -0.88
C HIS A 279 2.40 -7.04 -1.54
N LEU A 280 1.99 -8.15 -0.93
CA LEU A 280 2.15 -9.48 -1.51
C LEU A 280 1.37 -9.60 -2.83
N LEU A 281 0.09 -9.21 -2.86
CA LEU A 281 -0.73 -9.24 -4.09
C LEU A 281 -0.14 -8.35 -5.19
N ARG A 282 0.31 -7.14 -4.83
CA ARG A 282 0.98 -6.23 -5.75
C ARG A 282 2.29 -6.82 -6.30
N HIS A 283 3.10 -7.44 -5.44
CA HIS A 283 4.34 -8.09 -5.84
C HIS A 283 4.07 -9.30 -6.73
N THR A 284 3.07 -10.09 -6.38
CA THR A 284 2.61 -11.25 -7.17
C THR A 284 2.18 -10.81 -8.57
N MET A 285 1.31 -9.81 -8.68
CA MET A 285 0.89 -9.27 -9.98
C MET A 285 2.09 -8.86 -10.83
N ALA A 286 3.01 -8.08 -10.25
CA ALA A 286 4.19 -7.61 -10.98
C ALA A 286 5.09 -8.75 -11.44
N THR A 287 5.34 -9.75 -10.58
CA THR A 287 6.14 -10.93 -10.90
C THR A 287 5.51 -11.76 -12.00
N LEU A 288 4.23 -12.10 -11.87
CA LEU A 288 3.52 -12.90 -12.85
C LEU A 288 3.36 -12.18 -14.20
N MET A 289 3.19 -10.86 -14.21
CA MET A 289 3.20 -10.08 -15.45
C MET A 289 4.56 -10.12 -16.15
N LEU A 290 5.66 -9.99 -15.40
CA LEU A 290 7.03 -10.12 -15.96
C LEU A 290 7.27 -11.54 -16.51
N GLU A 291 6.89 -12.57 -15.78
CA GLU A 291 6.99 -13.95 -16.21
C GLU A 291 6.16 -14.22 -17.49
N ASN A 292 5.05 -13.50 -17.68
CA ASN A 292 4.24 -13.55 -18.89
C ASN A 292 4.72 -12.58 -20.00
N GLY A 293 5.91 -11.99 -19.86
CA GLY A 293 6.54 -11.19 -20.90
C GLY A 293 6.18 -9.69 -20.91
N ALA A 294 5.62 -9.15 -19.82
CA ALA A 294 5.43 -7.72 -19.72
C ALA A 294 6.76 -6.98 -19.61
N GLU A 295 6.92 -5.90 -20.35
CA GLU A 295 8.11 -5.06 -20.24
C GLU A 295 8.14 -4.31 -18.89
N LEU A 296 9.32 -4.25 -18.27
CA LEU A 296 9.53 -3.66 -16.95
C LEU A 296 9.05 -2.19 -16.88
N ARG A 297 9.21 -1.43 -17.95
CA ARG A 297 8.79 -0.02 -18.00
C ARG A 297 7.27 0.16 -17.82
N PHE A 298 6.46 -0.73 -18.42
CA PHE A 298 5.00 -0.68 -18.26
C PHE A 298 4.60 -1.00 -16.82
N LEU A 299 5.25 -2.00 -16.21
CA LEU A 299 5.04 -2.31 -14.81
C LEU A 299 5.41 -1.15 -13.88
N GLN A 300 6.52 -0.48 -14.15
CA GLN A 300 6.94 0.69 -13.38
C GLN A 300 5.88 1.80 -13.43
N GLU A 301 5.27 2.02 -14.58
CA GLU A 301 4.22 3.01 -14.77
C GLU A 301 2.92 2.61 -14.04
N ILE A 302 2.44 1.37 -14.22
CA ILE A 302 1.29 0.83 -13.50
C ILE A 302 1.52 0.96 -11.97
N LEU A 303 2.69 0.55 -11.51
CA LEU A 303 3.03 0.56 -10.09
C LEU A 303 3.33 1.97 -9.55
N GLY A 304 3.66 2.94 -10.39
CA GLY A 304 4.05 4.29 -9.98
C GLY A 304 5.30 4.28 -9.11
N HIS A 305 6.40 3.67 -9.59
CA HIS A 305 7.70 3.68 -8.94
C HIS A 305 8.48 4.94 -9.33
N GLU A 306 8.88 5.74 -8.35
CA GLU A 306 9.58 7.04 -8.55
C GLU A 306 11.04 6.92 -9.00
N SER A 307 11.63 5.75 -8.96
CA SER A 307 13.06 5.58 -9.07
C SER A 307 13.49 5.15 -10.47
N ILE A 308 13.50 6.08 -11.41
CA ILE A 308 14.49 6.03 -12.49
C ILE A 308 14.87 7.47 -12.84
N ALA A 309 16.08 7.85 -12.50
CA ALA A 309 16.70 9.16 -12.81
C ALA A 309 16.91 9.43 -14.31
N THR A 310 16.33 8.64 -15.19
CA THR A 310 16.54 8.71 -16.65
C THR A 310 15.27 8.73 -17.47
N THR A 311 14.09 8.86 -16.87
CA THR A 311 12.85 8.68 -17.61
C THR A 311 12.20 9.98 -18.10
N GLN A 312 12.94 11.05 -18.26
CA GLN A 312 12.43 12.23 -18.98
C GLN A 312 12.16 11.98 -20.48
N ILE A 313 12.55 10.83 -21.02
CA ILE A 313 12.41 10.52 -22.45
C ILE A 313 11.12 9.74 -22.78
N TYR A 314 10.40 9.17 -21.79
CA TYR A 314 9.27 8.26 -22.03
C TYR A 314 7.96 8.70 -21.40
N THR A 315 7.66 9.98 -21.39
CA THR A 315 6.50 10.58 -20.72
C THR A 315 5.13 10.22 -21.29
N HIS A 316 5.03 9.39 -22.32
CA HIS A 316 3.76 9.08 -22.96
C HIS A 316 3.60 7.60 -23.34
N VAL A 317 3.62 6.72 -22.34
CA VAL A 317 3.03 5.39 -22.58
C VAL A 317 1.52 5.58 -22.61
N SER A 318 0.91 5.40 -23.79
CA SER A 318 -0.54 5.58 -23.92
C SER A 318 -1.27 4.55 -23.10
N ILE A 319 -2.38 4.94 -22.46
CA ILE A 319 -3.24 4.01 -21.71
C ILE A 319 -3.67 2.81 -22.57
N ARG A 320 -3.75 3.00 -23.90
CA ARG A 320 -4.04 1.92 -24.84
C ARG A 320 -2.96 0.83 -24.83
N GLN A 321 -1.68 1.21 -24.77
CA GLN A 321 -0.57 0.26 -24.68
C GLN A 321 -0.52 -0.44 -23.33
N LEU A 322 -0.77 0.31 -22.24
CA LEU A 322 -0.87 -0.28 -20.90
C LEU A 322 -1.97 -1.34 -20.84
N LYS A 323 -3.15 -1.07 -21.41
CA LYS A 323 -4.25 -2.03 -21.51
C LYS A 323 -3.87 -3.26 -22.34
N LEU A 324 -3.23 -3.06 -23.48
CA LEU A 324 -2.82 -4.14 -24.36
C LEU A 324 -1.83 -5.10 -23.67
N VAL A 325 -0.86 -4.55 -22.96
CA VAL A 325 0.10 -5.34 -22.18
C VAL A 325 -0.60 -6.03 -21.02
N HIS A 326 -1.45 -5.31 -20.28
CA HIS A 326 -2.20 -5.85 -19.16
C HIS A 326 -3.05 -7.05 -19.60
N SER A 327 -3.88 -6.91 -20.65
CA SER A 327 -4.75 -7.98 -21.12
C SER A 327 -3.99 -9.20 -21.67
N LYS A 328 -2.79 -8.98 -22.26
CA LYS A 328 -1.97 -10.09 -22.77
C LYS A 328 -1.20 -10.84 -21.67
N THR A 329 -0.82 -10.14 -20.59
CA THR A 329 0.17 -10.66 -19.64
C THR A 329 -0.39 -10.87 -18.23
N HIS A 330 -1.49 -10.21 -17.85
CA HIS A 330 -2.07 -10.36 -16.51
C HIS A 330 -2.82 -11.70 -16.41
N PRO A 331 -2.52 -12.55 -15.40
CA PRO A 331 -3.14 -13.88 -15.28
C PRO A 331 -4.66 -13.85 -15.19
N ALA A 332 -5.24 -12.84 -14.54
CA ALA A 332 -6.69 -12.70 -14.37
C ALA A 332 -7.45 -12.47 -15.69
N GLU A 333 -6.82 -11.93 -16.73
CA GLU A 333 -7.45 -11.71 -18.04
C GLU A 333 -7.59 -13.02 -18.83
N ARG A 334 -6.67 -13.98 -18.63
CA ARG A 334 -6.69 -15.26 -19.34
C ARG A 334 -7.78 -16.23 -18.83
N SER A 335 -8.33 -15.98 -17.63
CA SER A 335 -9.34 -16.85 -17.00
C SER A 335 -10.77 -16.59 -17.47
N LEU A 336 -11.02 -15.53 -18.25
CA LEU A 336 -12.35 -15.22 -18.79
C LEU A 336 -12.63 -15.78 -20.19
N ASN A 337 -11.77 -16.66 -20.70
CA ASN A 337 -12.07 -17.35 -21.96
C ASN A 337 -13.24 -18.34 -21.73
N PRO A 338 -14.43 -18.15 -22.35
CA PRO A 338 -15.63 -18.93 -22.06
C PRO A 338 -15.47 -20.43 -22.31
N ARG A 339 -14.43 -20.83 -23.07
CA ARG A 339 -14.16 -22.23 -23.40
C ARG A 339 -13.55 -23.07 -22.27
N SER A 340 -13.08 -22.45 -21.17
CA SER A 340 -12.54 -23.17 -20.02
C SER A 340 -13.58 -23.49 -18.93
N MET A 341 -14.81 -23.00 -19.08
CA MET A 341 -15.89 -23.24 -18.10
C MET A 341 -16.75 -24.49 -18.39
N THR A 342 -16.51 -25.19 -19.47
CA THR A 342 -17.37 -26.33 -19.92
C THR A 342 -16.68 -27.70 -19.94
N SER A 343 -15.46 -27.86 -19.47
CA SER A 343 -14.85 -29.19 -19.37
C SER A 343 -14.75 -29.66 -17.91
N ARG A 344 -15.86 -30.14 -17.36
CA ARG A 344 -15.80 -31.20 -16.35
C ARG A 344 -15.17 -32.42 -17.04
N PRO A 345 -14.13 -33.06 -16.52
CA PRO A 345 -13.69 -34.34 -17.04
C PRO A 345 -14.80 -35.34 -16.79
N ALA A 346 -15.30 -35.95 -17.88
CA ALA A 346 -16.19 -37.10 -17.81
C ALA A 346 -15.47 -38.21 -17.03
N ALA A 347 -16.17 -38.76 -16.04
CA ALA A 347 -15.70 -39.92 -15.29
C ALA A 347 -15.29 -41.04 -16.22
N SER A 348 -14.02 -41.39 -16.21
CA SER A 348 -13.50 -42.54 -16.91
C SER A 348 -14.13 -43.84 -16.37
N GLN A 349 -14.93 -44.50 -17.18
CA GLN A 349 -15.38 -45.87 -16.94
C GLN A 349 -14.15 -46.77 -16.87
N SER A 350 -14.06 -47.52 -15.80
CA SER A 350 -13.06 -48.57 -15.60
C SER A 350 -13.26 -49.68 -16.64
N PRO A 351 -12.22 -50.20 -17.30
CA PRO A 351 -12.33 -51.42 -18.11
C PRO A 351 -12.42 -52.64 -17.18
N GLY A 352 -13.41 -53.49 -17.46
CA GLY A 352 -13.61 -54.76 -16.80
C GLY A 352 -12.47 -55.79 -17.06
N PRO A 353 -12.42 -56.86 -16.25
CA PRO A 353 -11.26 -57.75 -16.21
C PRO A 353 -11.10 -58.58 -17.47
N ALA A 354 -9.88 -58.60 -18.01
CA ALA A 354 -9.49 -59.44 -19.14
C ALA A 354 -9.44 -60.93 -18.75
N THR A 355 -10.12 -61.73 -19.50
CA THR A 355 -10.11 -63.21 -19.44
C THR A 355 -8.75 -63.73 -19.91
N ILE A 356 -8.09 -64.51 -19.06
CA ILE A 356 -6.86 -65.23 -19.38
C ILE A 356 -7.19 -66.55 -20.06
N SER A 357 -6.74 -66.73 -21.29
CA SER A 357 -6.70 -68.06 -21.95
C SER A 357 -5.29 -68.65 -21.87
N PRO A 358 -5.13 -69.96 -21.70
CA PRO A 358 -3.86 -70.58 -21.36
C PRO A 358 -2.95 -70.81 -22.57
N MET A 359 -1.67 -70.53 -22.38
CA MET A 359 -0.59 -70.84 -23.35
C MET A 359 -0.23 -72.28 -23.35
N THR A 360 -0.25 -72.84 -24.53
CA THR A 360 0.32 -74.18 -24.92
C THR A 360 1.84 -74.08 -24.99
N ARG A 361 2.54 -74.99 -24.32
CA ARG A 361 3.99 -75.27 -24.50
C ARG A 361 4.24 -75.92 -25.84
N ILE A 362 5.29 -75.51 -26.54
CA ILE A 362 6.07 -76.39 -27.40
C ILE A 362 7.55 -75.91 -27.42
N SER A 363 8.39 -76.85 -27.03
CA SER A 363 9.83 -77.11 -27.34
C SER A 363 10.83 -76.01 -27.02
#